data_507cfd37da2721746515f497969c57cd
#
_entry.id   507cfd37da2721746515f497969c57cd
#
_cell.length_a   1.000
_cell.length_b   1.000
_cell.length_c   1.000
_cell.angle_alpha   90.00
_cell.angle_beta   90.00
_cell.angle_gamma   90.00
#
_symmetry.space_group_name_H-M   'P 1'
#
loop_
_entity.id
_entity.type
_entity.pdbx_description
1 polymer ?
#
loop_
_entity_poly.entity_id
_entity_poly.type
_entity_poly.pdbx_seq_one_letter_code
_entity_poly.pdbx_strand_id
1 'polypeptide(L)'
;MSLLMEHMIGLTDTAYLGRVGEVELGASALAGVYYLVIYMLGFGFSIGAQVLIARRNGAQEYKRIGLVFLQGTFFLLLLASLLFTASHLYSPFFLRKLIGSDDVYQATMKYVDWRVYGFFFSFVAVMFRAFYVGITKTKILTINSVVMVLTNVMLNYVLIFGKFGFPALGIAGAAIASSISEAVSVLFFILYTWKKVDYKKYGLFEYSGIDFRMLRLILGVSIWIMIQHGIAFLGWFVFFVVMEHQGERPLAITNVVRSISSFLFMFVNAFASTSSSLVSNLIGAGKPEQVMGLCGRMIRICYYFVLPLGILIALFPELVLRIYTDNLDLIAGSVSSLWVMLSSYLIAVPAFIFFFSVSGTGNTQTALLIDMASIFVYVLYALWVGIRMHTDVAVCWTTEHVYDLMILSAFFYLWKGNWQNKKL
;
A
#
# COMPACT_ATOMS: atom_id res chain seq x y z
N MET A 1 -0.45 -12.72 3.62
CA MET A 1 0.73 -12.99 4.46
C MET A 1 1.84 -11.94 4.30
N SER A 2 2.35 -11.62 3.08
CA SER A 2 3.44 -10.61 2.97
C SER A 2 3.04 -9.24 3.50
N LEU A 3 1.87 -8.72 3.17
CA LEU A 3 1.37 -7.45 3.68
C LEU A 3 1.24 -7.43 5.21
N LEU A 4 0.81 -8.54 5.82
CA LEU A 4 0.74 -8.67 7.28
C LEU A 4 2.13 -8.59 7.92
N MET A 5 3.13 -9.21 7.31
CA MET A 5 4.50 -9.13 7.78
C MET A 5 5.07 -7.71 7.65
N GLU A 6 4.77 -6.98 6.56
CA GLU A 6 5.17 -5.58 6.40
C GLU A 6 4.57 -4.68 7.49
N HIS A 7 3.30 -4.89 7.87
CA HIS A 7 2.71 -4.18 9.01
C HIS A 7 3.40 -4.48 10.35
N MET A 8 3.92 -5.70 10.53
CA MET A 8 4.67 -6.07 11.74
C MET A 8 5.95 -5.25 11.91
N ILE A 9 6.59 -4.81 10.83
CA ILE A 9 7.77 -3.93 10.91
C ILE A 9 7.39 -2.61 11.59
N GLY A 10 6.35 -1.94 11.10
CA GLY A 10 5.89 -0.69 11.69
C GLY A 10 5.49 -0.83 13.16
N LEU A 11 4.82 -1.94 13.54
CA LEU A 11 4.48 -2.23 14.93
C LEU A 11 5.73 -2.44 15.80
N THR A 12 6.74 -3.12 15.28
CA THR A 12 8.00 -3.37 16.00
C THR A 12 8.79 -2.08 16.20
N ASP A 13 8.91 -1.26 15.15
CA ASP A 13 9.58 0.04 15.22
C ASP A 13 8.91 0.93 16.29
N THR A 14 7.57 1.02 16.26
CA THR A 14 6.78 1.77 17.26
C THR A 14 6.98 1.23 18.67
N ALA A 15 6.96 -0.10 18.86
CA ALA A 15 7.15 -0.72 20.17
C ALA A 15 8.55 -0.50 20.75
N TYR A 16 9.57 -0.50 19.93
CA TYR A 16 10.94 -0.24 20.38
C TYR A 16 11.19 1.25 20.64
N LEU A 17 10.73 2.15 19.75
CA LEU A 17 10.92 3.59 19.90
C LEU A 17 10.08 4.15 21.05
N GLY A 18 8.90 3.59 21.32
CA GLY A 18 8.11 3.95 22.51
C GLY A 18 8.81 3.66 23.84
N ARG A 19 9.81 2.76 23.85
CA ARG A 19 10.67 2.50 25.03
C ARG A 19 11.89 3.43 25.11
N VAL A 20 12.21 4.14 24.03
CA VAL A 20 13.28 5.14 24.01
C VAL A 20 12.78 6.46 24.57
N GLY A 21 11.63 6.94 24.05
CA GLY A 21 11.02 8.18 24.52
C GLY A 21 9.81 8.61 23.70
N GLU A 22 9.03 9.54 24.25
CA GLU A 22 7.83 10.09 23.58
C GLU A 22 8.21 10.94 22.37
N VAL A 23 9.34 11.64 22.44
CA VAL A 23 9.86 12.47 21.32
C VAL A 23 10.22 11.59 20.13
N GLU A 24 10.95 10.50 20.36
CA GLU A 24 11.36 9.55 19.33
C GLU A 24 10.16 8.83 18.72
N LEU A 25 9.17 8.49 19.54
CA LEU A 25 7.94 7.87 19.08
C LEU A 25 7.15 8.82 18.14
N GLY A 26 6.95 10.06 18.56
CA GLY A 26 6.28 11.08 17.76
C GLY A 26 7.03 11.41 16.47
N ALA A 27 8.35 11.55 16.57
CA ALA A 27 9.22 11.82 15.42
C ALA A 27 9.20 10.68 14.39
N SER A 28 9.22 9.43 14.83
CA SER A 28 9.15 8.27 13.94
C SER A 28 7.83 8.17 13.19
N ALA A 29 6.72 8.57 13.83
CA ALA A 29 5.42 8.60 13.17
C ALA A 29 5.38 9.63 12.02
N LEU A 30 5.90 10.86 12.27
CA LEU A 30 5.96 11.91 11.24
C LEU A 30 6.91 11.51 10.09
N ALA A 31 8.10 11.02 10.41
CA ALA A 31 9.07 10.56 9.42
C ALA A 31 8.56 9.34 8.64
N GLY A 32 7.80 8.46 9.28
CA GLY A 32 7.15 7.31 8.66
C GLY A 32 6.12 7.72 7.60
N VAL A 33 5.29 8.73 7.90
CA VAL A 33 4.34 9.30 6.92
C VAL A 33 5.08 9.93 5.75
N TYR A 34 6.14 10.71 6.03
CA TYR A 34 6.98 11.29 4.97
C TYR A 34 7.54 10.22 4.04
N TYR A 35 8.12 9.16 4.60
CA TYR A 35 8.65 8.05 3.83
C TYR A 35 7.57 7.31 3.03
N LEU A 36 6.40 7.07 3.64
CA LEU A 36 5.29 6.37 3.02
C LEU A 36 4.78 7.09 1.76
N VAL A 37 4.64 8.41 1.81
CA VAL A 37 4.20 9.21 0.65
C VAL A 37 5.15 9.02 -0.53
N ILE A 38 6.46 9.07 -0.28
CA ILE A 38 7.47 8.86 -1.31
C ILE A 38 7.47 7.41 -1.81
N TYR A 39 7.39 6.44 -0.89
CA TYR A 39 7.32 5.01 -1.23
C TYR A 39 6.15 4.69 -2.15
N MET A 40 4.98 5.32 -1.94
CA MET A 40 3.79 5.11 -2.76
C MET A 40 3.97 5.50 -4.22
N LEU A 41 4.88 6.42 -4.54
CA LEU A 41 5.21 6.74 -5.94
C LEU A 41 5.86 5.54 -6.63
N GLY A 42 6.89 4.96 -6.00
CA GLY A 42 7.55 3.76 -6.53
C GLY A 42 6.63 2.55 -6.55
N PHE A 43 5.81 2.39 -5.52
CA PHE A 43 4.83 1.31 -5.44
C PHE A 43 3.78 1.43 -6.56
N GLY A 44 3.19 2.62 -6.77
CA GLY A 44 2.24 2.85 -7.86
C GLY A 44 2.84 2.57 -9.23
N PHE A 45 4.11 2.97 -9.46
CA PHE A 45 4.83 2.63 -10.68
C PHE A 45 4.97 1.11 -10.85
N SER A 46 5.32 0.41 -9.79
CA SER A 46 5.53 -1.05 -9.83
C SER A 46 4.25 -1.82 -10.16
N ILE A 47 3.07 -1.33 -9.75
CA ILE A 47 1.77 -1.94 -10.11
C ILE A 47 1.55 -1.87 -11.62
N GLY A 48 1.87 -0.74 -12.27
CA GLY A 48 1.77 -0.63 -13.72
C GLY A 48 2.72 -1.59 -14.44
N ALA A 49 3.97 -1.69 -13.97
CA ALA A 49 4.92 -2.69 -14.48
C ALA A 49 4.43 -4.13 -14.24
N GLN A 50 3.81 -4.43 -13.09
CA GLN A 50 3.20 -5.73 -12.77
C GLN A 50 2.12 -6.12 -13.79
N VAL A 51 1.25 -5.18 -14.19
CA VAL A 51 0.21 -5.42 -15.21
C VAL A 51 0.84 -5.82 -16.54
N LEU A 52 1.90 -5.13 -16.98
CA LEU A 52 2.61 -5.45 -18.22
C LEU A 52 3.32 -6.80 -18.14
N ILE A 53 4.02 -7.09 -17.03
CA ILE A 53 4.68 -8.38 -16.78
C ILE A 53 3.64 -9.50 -16.82
N ALA A 54 2.51 -9.33 -16.14
CA ALA A 54 1.43 -10.32 -16.12
C ALA A 54 0.86 -10.58 -17.52
N ARG A 55 0.68 -9.54 -18.33
CA ARG A 55 0.22 -9.67 -19.72
C ARG A 55 1.22 -10.44 -20.57
N ARG A 56 2.52 -10.10 -20.48
CA ARG A 56 3.58 -10.82 -21.22
C ARG A 56 3.72 -12.27 -20.76
N ASN A 57 3.52 -12.53 -19.47
CA ASN A 57 3.51 -13.89 -18.93
C ASN A 57 2.36 -14.72 -19.51
N GLY A 58 1.14 -14.17 -19.56
CA GLY A 58 -0.02 -14.81 -20.19
C GLY A 58 0.17 -15.08 -21.68
N ALA A 59 0.78 -14.14 -22.40
CA ALA A 59 1.12 -14.27 -23.82
C ALA A 59 2.34 -15.17 -24.09
N GLN A 60 3.00 -15.70 -23.05
CA GLN A 60 4.25 -16.49 -23.13
C GLN A 60 5.43 -15.72 -23.74
N GLU A 61 5.39 -14.40 -23.78
CA GLU A 61 6.47 -13.54 -24.24
C GLU A 61 7.52 -13.30 -23.16
N TYR A 62 8.09 -14.39 -22.64
CA TYR A 62 8.89 -14.37 -21.41
C TYR A 62 10.10 -13.43 -21.46
N LYS A 63 10.84 -13.37 -22.58
CA LYS A 63 12.00 -12.46 -22.70
C LYS A 63 11.65 -10.98 -22.55
N ARG A 64 10.44 -10.59 -22.97
CA ARG A 64 9.96 -9.20 -22.81
C ARG A 64 9.66 -8.85 -21.35
N ILE A 65 9.46 -9.85 -20.49
CA ILE A 65 9.31 -9.64 -19.05
C ILE A 65 10.58 -9.05 -18.44
N GLY A 66 11.74 -9.60 -18.81
CA GLY A 66 13.05 -9.08 -18.36
C GLY A 66 13.26 -7.63 -18.79
N LEU A 67 12.86 -7.29 -20.01
CA LEU A 67 12.96 -5.91 -20.50
C LEU A 67 12.09 -4.95 -19.64
N VAL A 68 10.82 -5.30 -19.36
CA VAL A 68 9.96 -4.50 -18.46
C VAL A 68 10.58 -4.37 -17.08
N PHE A 69 11.09 -5.46 -16.52
CA PHE A 69 11.73 -5.49 -15.20
C PHE A 69 12.95 -4.59 -15.14
N LEU A 70 13.88 -4.71 -16.10
CA LEU A 70 15.12 -3.93 -16.12
C LEU A 70 14.87 -2.44 -16.37
N GLN A 71 14.02 -2.10 -17.35
CA GLN A 71 13.69 -0.70 -17.64
C GLN A 71 12.94 -0.04 -16.47
N GLY A 72 12.01 -0.78 -15.84
CA GLY A 72 11.29 -0.32 -14.65
C GLY A 72 12.24 -0.13 -13.45
N THR A 73 13.16 -1.06 -13.22
CA THR A 73 14.16 -0.94 -12.14
C THR A 73 15.09 0.25 -12.38
N PHE A 74 15.56 0.45 -13.61
CA PHE A 74 16.39 1.59 -13.97
C PHE A 74 15.66 2.91 -13.70
N PHE A 75 14.41 3.03 -14.15
CA PHE A 75 13.60 4.22 -13.89
C PHE A 75 13.41 4.48 -12.40
N LEU A 76 13.10 3.45 -11.62
CA LEU A 76 12.90 3.60 -10.18
C LEU A 76 14.18 3.95 -9.44
N LEU A 77 15.34 3.45 -9.88
CA LEU A 77 16.64 3.88 -9.32
C LEU A 77 16.95 5.35 -9.64
N LEU A 78 16.62 5.81 -10.85
CA LEU A 78 16.73 7.21 -11.22
C LEU A 78 15.79 8.07 -10.36
N LEU A 79 14.53 7.65 -10.20
CA LEU A 79 13.54 8.31 -9.34
C LEU A 79 13.99 8.31 -7.88
N ALA A 80 14.55 7.20 -7.36
CA ALA A 80 15.12 7.12 -6.02
C ALA A 80 16.25 8.13 -5.83
N SER A 81 17.16 8.27 -6.81
CA SER A 81 18.27 9.24 -6.77
C SER A 81 17.75 10.67 -6.73
N LEU A 82 16.73 10.98 -7.52
CA LEU A 82 16.10 12.29 -7.57
C LEU A 82 15.38 12.63 -6.25
N LEU A 83 14.59 11.67 -5.71
CA LEU A 83 13.89 11.84 -4.45
C LEU A 83 14.82 11.88 -3.24
N PHE A 84 15.91 11.11 -3.27
CA PHE A 84 16.97 11.16 -2.27
C PHE A 84 17.61 12.56 -2.22
N THR A 85 17.99 13.10 -3.38
CA THR A 85 18.56 14.45 -3.49
C THR A 85 17.55 15.52 -3.06
N ALA A 86 16.31 15.41 -3.53
CA ALA A 86 15.23 16.32 -3.15
C ALA A 86 14.95 16.27 -1.63
N SER A 87 14.95 15.06 -1.02
CA SER A 87 14.78 14.93 0.42
C SER A 87 15.88 15.66 1.19
N HIS A 88 17.14 15.48 0.84
CA HIS A 88 18.25 16.18 1.51
C HIS A 88 18.20 17.70 1.36
N LEU A 89 17.74 18.19 0.20
CA LEU A 89 17.68 19.64 -0.05
C LEU A 89 16.45 20.30 0.57
N TYR A 90 15.29 19.66 0.52
CA TYR A 90 14.01 20.30 0.84
C TYR A 90 13.37 19.83 2.14
N SER A 91 13.67 18.60 2.64
CA SER A 91 13.04 18.11 3.85
C SER A 91 13.34 18.97 5.08
N PRO A 92 14.57 19.53 5.28
CA PRO A 92 14.82 20.40 6.42
C PRO A 92 13.92 21.62 6.44
N PHE A 93 13.74 22.26 5.28
CA PHE A 93 12.89 23.44 5.15
C PHE A 93 11.40 23.11 5.32
N PHE A 94 10.94 22.03 4.70
CA PHE A 94 9.54 21.64 4.74
C PHE A 94 9.12 21.13 6.13
N LEU A 95 9.91 20.23 6.72
CA LEU A 95 9.62 19.67 8.03
C LEU A 95 9.74 20.73 9.14
N ARG A 96 10.65 21.69 9.01
CA ARG A 96 10.76 22.80 9.95
C ARG A 96 9.50 23.68 10.02
N LYS A 97 8.79 23.83 8.89
CA LYS A 97 7.52 24.57 8.85
C LYS A 97 6.34 23.78 9.45
N LEU A 98 6.41 22.46 9.41
CA LEU A 98 5.32 21.59 9.87
C LEU A 98 5.45 21.23 11.35
N ILE A 99 6.68 21.12 11.87
CA ILE A 99 6.96 20.62 13.21
C ILE A 99 7.26 21.82 14.11
N GLY A 100 6.39 22.03 15.11
CA GLY A 100 6.53 23.16 16.04
C GLY A 100 7.56 22.91 17.16
N SER A 101 7.78 21.64 17.57
CA SER A 101 8.75 21.28 18.63
C SER A 101 10.15 21.09 18.03
N ASP A 102 11.16 21.76 18.60
CA ASP A 102 12.55 21.61 18.18
C ASP A 102 13.08 20.18 18.39
N ASP A 103 12.75 19.56 19.52
CA ASP A 103 13.21 18.22 19.86
C ASP A 103 12.64 17.19 18.89
N VAL A 104 11.32 17.26 18.60
CA VAL A 104 10.67 16.40 17.62
C VAL A 104 11.22 16.62 16.21
N TYR A 105 11.50 17.86 15.85
CA TYR A 105 12.11 18.18 14.54
C TYR A 105 13.50 17.55 14.42
N GLN A 106 14.38 17.73 15.41
CA GLN A 106 15.73 17.16 15.39
C GLN A 106 15.70 15.63 15.32
N ALA A 107 14.81 15.00 16.11
CA ALA A 107 14.63 13.56 16.08
C ALA A 107 14.09 13.08 14.72
N THR A 108 13.11 13.80 14.12
CA THR A 108 12.57 13.49 12.80
C THR A 108 13.65 13.60 11.73
N MET A 109 14.48 14.65 11.76
CA MET A 109 15.57 14.80 10.80
C MET A 109 16.59 13.66 10.92
N LYS A 110 17.01 13.30 12.16
CA LYS A 110 17.90 12.15 12.38
C LYS A 110 17.37 10.86 11.79
N TYR A 111 16.05 10.65 11.85
CA TYR A 111 15.42 9.47 11.23
C TYR A 111 15.43 9.59 9.72
N VAL A 112 14.98 10.71 9.16
CA VAL A 112 14.85 10.93 7.71
C VAL A 112 16.22 10.81 7.03
N ASP A 113 17.29 11.41 7.59
CA ASP A 113 18.64 11.39 7.03
C ASP A 113 19.14 9.97 6.73
N TRP A 114 18.80 8.99 7.57
CA TRP A 114 19.17 7.59 7.37
C TRP A 114 18.10 6.80 6.59
N ARG A 115 16.83 7.15 6.76
CA ARG A 115 15.73 6.39 6.15
C ARG A 115 15.64 6.59 4.64
N VAL A 116 16.06 7.74 4.12
CA VAL A 116 16.02 8.04 2.68
C VAL A 116 16.94 7.13 1.84
N TYR A 117 17.98 6.54 2.44
CA TYR A 117 18.80 5.51 1.77
C TYR A 117 17.96 4.26 1.44
N GLY A 118 16.91 4.01 2.19
CA GLY A 118 15.96 2.93 1.93
C GLY A 118 15.24 3.04 0.58
N PHE A 119 15.12 4.24 -0.02
CA PHE A 119 14.46 4.39 -1.33
C PHE A 119 15.10 3.53 -2.42
N PHE A 120 16.42 3.42 -2.43
CA PHE A 120 17.12 2.62 -3.42
C PHE A 120 16.76 1.14 -3.31
N PHE A 121 16.64 0.63 -2.10
CA PHE A 121 16.33 -0.77 -1.86
C PHE A 121 14.84 -1.06 -1.99
N SER A 122 13.99 -0.22 -1.40
CA SER A 122 12.55 -0.39 -1.46
C SER A 122 12.01 -0.33 -2.90
N PHE A 123 12.55 0.56 -3.75
CA PHE A 123 12.13 0.68 -5.13
C PHE A 123 12.56 -0.52 -5.99
N VAL A 124 13.73 -1.10 -5.71
CA VAL A 124 14.13 -2.36 -6.34
C VAL A 124 13.25 -3.51 -5.83
N ALA A 125 12.96 -3.55 -4.53
CA ALA A 125 12.12 -4.59 -3.93
C ALA A 125 10.70 -4.60 -4.51
N VAL A 126 10.07 -3.43 -4.74
CA VAL A 126 8.74 -3.38 -5.36
C VAL A 126 8.75 -3.82 -6.81
N MET A 127 9.87 -3.68 -7.54
CA MET A 127 10.00 -4.24 -8.89
C MET A 127 10.11 -5.77 -8.86
N PHE A 128 10.84 -6.36 -7.91
CA PHE A 128 10.82 -7.81 -7.71
C PHE A 128 9.43 -8.31 -7.33
N ARG A 129 8.72 -7.58 -6.46
CA ARG A 129 7.32 -7.88 -6.14
C ARG A 129 6.45 -7.87 -7.40
N ALA A 130 6.54 -6.83 -8.23
CA ALA A 130 5.82 -6.73 -9.50
C ALA A 130 6.12 -7.92 -10.42
N PHE A 131 7.38 -8.34 -10.50
CA PHE A 131 7.79 -9.50 -11.26
C PHE A 131 7.14 -10.78 -10.73
N TYR A 132 7.27 -11.08 -9.45
CA TYR A 132 6.77 -12.32 -8.87
C TYR A 132 5.23 -12.41 -8.86
N VAL A 133 4.54 -11.30 -8.61
CA VAL A 133 3.07 -11.25 -8.72
C VAL A 133 2.64 -11.40 -10.17
N GLY A 134 3.33 -10.73 -11.11
CA GLY A 134 3.05 -10.80 -12.54
C GLY A 134 3.18 -12.19 -13.11
N ILE A 135 4.20 -12.96 -12.70
CA ILE A 135 4.39 -14.37 -13.12
C ILE A 135 3.67 -15.37 -12.21
N THR A 136 2.80 -14.90 -11.31
CA THR A 136 1.98 -15.72 -10.40
C THR A 136 2.74 -16.60 -9.41
N LYS A 137 4.00 -16.28 -9.09
CA LYS A 137 4.85 -16.99 -8.11
C LYS A 137 4.96 -16.24 -6.79
N THR A 138 3.86 -16.12 -6.05
CA THR A 138 3.75 -15.23 -4.87
C THR A 138 4.31 -15.81 -3.56
N LYS A 139 4.58 -17.12 -3.46
CA LYS A 139 5.13 -17.75 -2.24
C LYS A 139 6.43 -17.10 -1.77
N ILE A 140 7.27 -16.68 -2.71
CA ILE A 140 8.54 -16.02 -2.41
C ILE A 140 8.36 -14.69 -1.67
N LEU A 141 7.28 -13.96 -1.95
CA LEU A 141 6.99 -12.71 -1.28
C LEU A 141 6.79 -12.90 0.22
N THR A 142 6.08 -13.97 0.61
CA THR A 142 5.89 -14.29 2.03
C THR A 142 7.22 -14.62 2.72
N ILE A 143 8.05 -15.44 2.06
CA ILE A 143 9.38 -15.80 2.62
C ILE A 143 10.26 -14.56 2.75
N ASN A 144 10.29 -13.71 1.72
CA ASN A 144 11.03 -12.44 1.75
C ASN A 144 10.56 -11.53 2.89
N SER A 145 9.24 -11.39 3.06
CA SER A 145 8.70 -10.55 4.14
C SER A 145 9.07 -11.09 5.53
N VAL A 146 9.08 -12.41 5.72
CA VAL A 146 9.56 -13.00 6.98
C VAL A 146 11.04 -12.68 7.21
N VAL A 147 11.89 -12.85 6.19
CA VAL A 147 13.32 -12.52 6.29
C VAL A 147 13.50 -11.04 6.63
N MET A 148 12.76 -10.15 5.97
CA MET A 148 12.84 -8.71 6.19
C MET A 148 12.41 -8.34 7.63
N VAL A 149 11.30 -8.88 8.12
CA VAL A 149 10.81 -8.65 9.50
C VAL A 149 11.82 -9.13 10.53
N LEU A 150 12.32 -10.36 10.40
CA LEU A 150 13.31 -10.90 11.33
C LEU A 150 14.58 -10.04 11.36
N THR A 151 15.07 -9.63 10.20
CA THR A 151 16.23 -8.73 10.09
C THR A 151 15.95 -7.39 10.78
N ASN A 152 14.79 -6.79 10.53
CA ASN A 152 14.41 -5.52 11.15
C ASN A 152 14.30 -5.62 12.67
N VAL A 153 13.61 -6.64 13.19
CA VAL A 153 13.47 -6.87 14.66
C VAL A 153 14.83 -7.03 15.33
N MET A 154 15.72 -7.84 14.73
CA MET A 154 17.06 -8.06 15.28
C MET A 154 17.91 -6.79 15.25
N LEU A 155 17.93 -6.09 14.12
CA LEU A 155 18.73 -4.87 13.96
C LEU A 155 18.19 -3.72 14.81
N ASN A 156 16.88 -3.58 14.96
CA ASN A 156 16.26 -2.62 15.86
C ASN A 156 16.74 -2.84 17.29
N TYR A 157 16.70 -4.08 17.78
CA TYR A 157 17.17 -4.40 19.13
C TYR A 157 18.65 -4.04 19.32
N VAL A 158 19.48 -4.32 18.33
CA VAL A 158 20.92 -4.05 18.39
C VAL A 158 21.23 -2.58 18.30
N LEU A 159 20.67 -1.89 17.30
CA LEU A 159 21.08 -0.51 16.95
C LEU A 159 20.35 0.55 17.79
N ILE A 160 19.09 0.32 18.17
CA ILE A 160 18.37 1.27 19.01
C ILE A 160 18.96 1.28 20.42
N PHE A 161 19.18 0.10 21.02
CA PHE A 161 19.60 -0.05 22.42
C PHE A 161 21.11 -0.25 22.61
N GLY A 162 21.89 -0.31 21.53
CA GLY A 162 23.36 -0.46 21.65
C GLY A 162 23.79 -1.80 22.23
N LYS A 163 23.24 -2.92 21.72
CA LYS A 163 23.59 -4.26 22.19
C LYS A 163 24.73 -4.87 21.37
N PHE A 164 25.36 -5.91 21.90
CA PHE A 164 26.45 -6.65 21.25
C PHE A 164 27.67 -5.77 20.85
N GLY A 165 27.96 -4.73 21.59
CA GLY A 165 29.10 -3.84 21.35
C GLY A 165 28.83 -2.70 20.35
N PHE A 166 27.65 -2.59 19.83
CA PHE A 166 27.25 -1.43 19.01
C PHE A 166 26.84 -0.24 19.87
N PRO A 167 27.07 1.02 19.39
CA PRO A 167 26.57 2.19 20.08
C PRO A 167 25.03 2.26 20.05
N ALA A 168 24.44 2.80 21.10
CA ALA A 168 23.00 3.09 21.13
C ALA A 168 22.71 4.29 20.22
N LEU A 169 22.09 4.04 19.06
CA LEU A 169 21.79 5.05 18.06
C LEU A 169 20.36 5.62 18.20
N GLY A 170 19.53 5.05 19.10
CA GLY A 170 18.16 5.50 19.31
C GLY A 170 17.35 5.50 18.01
N ILE A 171 16.70 6.64 17.71
CA ILE A 171 15.83 6.78 16.53
C ILE A 171 16.59 6.61 15.20
N ALA A 172 17.86 7.03 15.11
CA ALA A 172 18.69 6.81 13.93
C ALA A 172 18.93 5.30 13.71
N GLY A 173 19.09 4.54 14.80
CA GLY A 173 19.22 3.09 14.77
C GLY A 173 18.01 2.39 14.13
N ALA A 174 16.80 2.86 14.41
CA ALA A 174 15.58 2.34 13.78
C ALA A 174 15.56 2.60 12.26
N ALA A 175 15.92 3.79 11.83
CA ALA A 175 15.99 4.16 10.42
C ALA A 175 17.02 3.33 9.65
N ILE A 176 18.21 3.12 10.25
CA ILE A 176 19.28 2.28 9.68
C ILE A 176 18.81 0.82 9.60
N ALA A 177 18.21 0.29 10.67
CA ALA A 177 17.70 -1.08 10.71
C ALA A 177 16.67 -1.34 9.61
N SER A 178 15.74 -0.42 9.41
CA SER A 178 14.73 -0.51 8.35
C SER A 178 15.35 -0.45 6.95
N SER A 179 16.32 0.45 6.71
CA SER A 179 17.01 0.56 5.43
C SER A 179 17.87 -0.68 5.12
N ILE A 180 18.56 -1.25 6.12
CA ILE A 180 19.31 -2.51 5.96
C ILE A 180 18.37 -3.69 5.71
N SER A 181 17.21 -3.74 6.37
CA SER A 181 16.22 -4.80 6.16
C SER A 181 15.68 -4.81 4.74
N GLU A 182 15.48 -3.63 4.14
CA GLU A 182 15.13 -3.49 2.73
C GLU A 182 16.28 -3.94 1.80
N ALA A 183 17.54 -3.62 2.16
CA ALA A 183 18.70 -4.11 1.42
C ALA A 183 18.82 -5.64 1.46
N VAL A 184 18.60 -6.26 2.63
CA VAL A 184 18.56 -7.72 2.80
C VAL A 184 17.41 -8.33 1.99
N SER A 185 16.26 -7.69 1.94
CA SER A 185 15.13 -8.08 1.09
C SER A 185 15.52 -8.14 -0.38
N VAL A 186 16.18 -7.10 -0.89
CA VAL A 186 16.66 -7.07 -2.28
C VAL A 186 17.70 -8.17 -2.54
N LEU A 187 18.66 -8.33 -1.63
CA LEU A 187 19.67 -9.39 -1.74
C LEU A 187 19.02 -10.77 -1.77
N PHE A 188 18.03 -11.01 -0.90
CA PHE A 188 17.26 -12.25 -0.89
C PHE A 188 16.56 -12.50 -2.23
N PHE A 189 15.89 -11.48 -2.80
CA PHE A 189 15.25 -11.59 -4.11
C PHE A 189 16.25 -11.92 -5.21
N ILE A 190 17.40 -11.26 -5.24
CA ILE A 190 18.44 -11.51 -6.25
C ILE A 190 18.95 -12.96 -6.14
N LEU A 191 19.32 -13.40 -4.92
CA LEU A 191 19.86 -14.73 -4.69
C LEU A 191 18.84 -15.82 -4.99
N TYR A 192 17.58 -15.61 -4.61
CA TYR A 192 16.50 -16.57 -4.91
C TYR A 192 16.22 -16.64 -6.41
N THR A 193 16.15 -15.49 -7.08
CA THR A 193 15.92 -15.43 -8.53
C THR A 193 17.04 -16.16 -9.27
N TRP A 194 18.28 -15.92 -8.90
CA TRP A 194 19.42 -16.56 -9.51
C TRP A 194 19.44 -18.09 -9.31
N LYS A 195 19.08 -18.59 -8.11
CA LYS A 195 19.15 -20.01 -7.77
C LYS A 195 17.90 -20.82 -8.14
N LYS A 196 16.71 -20.22 -8.14
CA LYS A 196 15.43 -20.95 -8.19
C LYS A 196 14.53 -20.55 -9.36
N VAL A 197 14.86 -19.50 -10.09
CA VAL A 197 14.09 -19.04 -11.25
C VAL A 197 14.94 -19.21 -12.49
N ASP A 198 14.33 -19.68 -13.57
CA ASP A 198 15.00 -19.67 -14.87
C ASP A 198 15.09 -18.23 -15.40
N TYR A 199 16.09 -17.50 -14.92
CA TYR A 199 16.29 -16.09 -15.25
C TYR A 199 16.59 -15.88 -16.74
N LYS A 200 17.17 -16.89 -17.42
CA LYS A 200 17.41 -16.87 -18.88
C LYS A 200 16.11 -16.92 -19.67
N LYS A 201 15.15 -17.74 -19.20
CA LYS A 201 13.81 -17.82 -19.81
C LYS A 201 13.12 -16.45 -19.81
N TYR A 202 13.25 -15.71 -18.72
CA TYR A 202 12.63 -14.39 -18.58
C TYR A 202 13.50 -13.25 -19.10
N GLY A 203 14.72 -13.50 -19.56
CA GLY A 203 15.66 -12.45 -19.98
C GLY A 203 16.05 -11.50 -18.85
N LEU A 204 16.00 -11.99 -17.59
CA LEU A 204 16.43 -11.19 -16.44
C LEU A 204 17.95 -11.05 -16.47
N PHE A 205 18.43 -9.86 -16.16
CA PHE A 205 19.86 -9.48 -16.18
C PHE A 205 20.51 -9.47 -17.57
N GLU A 206 19.75 -9.64 -18.66
CA GLU A 206 20.24 -9.41 -20.02
C GLU A 206 20.13 -7.91 -20.33
N TYR A 207 21.25 -7.17 -20.16
CA TYR A 207 21.26 -5.75 -20.44
C TYR A 207 21.20 -5.48 -21.95
N SER A 208 20.12 -4.85 -22.39
CA SER A 208 19.88 -4.49 -23.80
C SER A 208 19.94 -2.98 -24.06
N GLY A 209 20.52 -2.21 -23.13
CA GLY A 209 20.49 -0.75 -23.18
C GLY A 209 19.14 -0.15 -22.68
N ILE A 210 19.03 1.18 -22.78
CA ILE A 210 17.80 1.88 -22.41
C ILE A 210 16.83 1.86 -23.59
N ASP A 211 15.66 1.23 -23.39
CA ASP A 211 14.57 1.22 -24.36
C ASP A 211 13.51 2.27 -23.97
N PHE A 212 13.61 3.44 -24.58
CA PHE A 212 12.64 4.53 -24.35
C PHE A 212 11.21 4.18 -24.76
N ARG A 213 11.02 3.27 -25.72
CA ARG A 213 9.66 2.85 -26.14
C ARG A 213 9.03 2.00 -25.03
N MET A 214 9.80 1.06 -24.47
CA MET A 214 9.35 0.26 -23.35
C MET A 214 9.11 1.12 -22.12
N LEU A 215 10.01 2.04 -21.80
CA LEU A 215 9.86 2.96 -20.67
C LEU A 215 8.60 3.84 -20.82
N ARG A 216 8.34 4.36 -22.02
CA ARG A 216 7.12 5.13 -22.31
C ARG A 216 5.86 4.27 -22.14
N LEU A 217 5.91 2.99 -22.53
CA LEU A 217 4.79 2.06 -22.33
C LEU A 217 4.53 1.82 -20.85
N ILE A 218 5.59 1.56 -20.05
CA ILE A 218 5.46 1.36 -18.61
C ILE A 218 4.89 2.62 -17.94
N LEU A 219 5.44 3.78 -18.25
CA LEU A 219 4.95 5.06 -17.72
C LEU A 219 3.52 5.35 -18.12
N GLY A 220 3.13 5.04 -19.36
CA GLY A 220 1.76 5.22 -19.85
C GLY A 220 0.71 4.44 -19.06
N VAL A 221 1.10 3.30 -18.45
CA VAL A 221 0.24 2.52 -17.56
C VAL A 221 0.39 2.97 -16.11
N SER A 222 1.63 3.25 -15.67
CA SER A 222 1.96 3.47 -14.26
C SER A 222 1.58 4.86 -13.75
N ILE A 223 1.69 5.89 -14.59
CA ILE A 223 1.49 7.29 -14.16
C ILE A 223 0.09 7.51 -13.56
N TRP A 224 -0.91 6.89 -14.14
CA TRP A 224 -2.27 7.00 -13.67
C TRP A 224 -2.47 6.34 -12.29
N ILE A 225 -1.78 5.22 -12.05
CA ILE A 225 -1.78 4.53 -10.75
C ILE A 225 -1.03 5.34 -9.70
N MET A 226 0.10 5.97 -10.06
CA MET A 226 0.85 6.85 -9.17
C MET A 226 -0.01 8.05 -8.72
N ILE A 227 -0.71 8.68 -9.66
CA ILE A 227 -1.64 9.80 -9.36
C ILE A 227 -2.79 9.32 -8.48
N GLN A 228 -3.36 8.15 -8.78
CA GLN A 228 -4.44 7.55 -8.02
C GLN A 228 -4.09 7.38 -6.54
N HIS A 229 -2.90 6.84 -6.23
CA HIS A 229 -2.46 6.71 -4.84
C HIS A 229 -2.36 8.05 -4.11
N GLY A 230 -1.89 9.10 -4.78
CA GLY A 230 -1.85 10.45 -4.20
C GLY A 230 -3.23 11.00 -3.88
N ILE A 231 -4.19 10.83 -4.78
CA ILE A 231 -5.57 11.33 -4.61
C ILE A 231 -6.31 10.54 -3.51
N ALA A 232 -6.09 9.24 -3.41
CA ALA A 232 -6.69 8.41 -2.37
C ALA A 232 -6.29 8.88 -0.95
N PHE A 233 -5.01 9.23 -0.76
CA PHE A 233 -4.57 9.83 0.51
C PHE A 233 -5.25 11.17 0.82
N LEU A 234 -5.49 12.00 -0.20
CA LEU A 234 -6.17 13.28 -0.02
C LEU A 234 -7.61 13.07 0.45
N GLY A 235 -8.33 12.10 -0.11
CA GLY A 235 -9.69 11.75 0.32
C GLY A 235 -9.74 11.38 1.81
N TRP A 236 -8.86 10.48 2.24
CA TRP A 236 -8.73 10.09 3.64
C TRP A 236 -8.37 11.26 4.55
N PHE A 237 -7.45 12.12 4.13
CA PHE A 237 -7.07 13.30 4.89
C PHE A 237 -8.26 14.23 5.12
N VAL A 238 -9.08 14.48 4.09
CA VAL A 238 -10.29 15.32 4.23
C VAL A 238 -11.28 14.70 5.23
N PHE A 239 -11.48 13.38 5.22
CA PHE A 239 -12.35 12.72 6.19
C PHE A 239 -11.86 12.93 7.63
N PHE A 240 -10.54 12.82 7.87
CA PHE A 240 -9.96 13.09 9.18
C PHE A 240 -10.16 14.55 9.63
N VAL A 241 -10.00 15.51 8.73
CA VAL A 241 -10.25 16.92 9.00
C VAL A 241 -11.72 17.14 9.36
N VAL A 242 -12.66 16.49 8.67
CA VAL A 242 -14.09 16.55 9.01
C VAL A 242 -14.36 16.03 10.43
N MET A 243 -13.72 14.92 10.82
CA MET A 243 -13.87 14.35 12.17
C MET A 243 -13.24 15.24 13.25
N GLU A 244 -12.10 15.85 12.96
CA GLU A 244 -11.44 16.80 13.86
C GLU A 244 -12.32 18.03 14.13
N HIS A 245 -13.01 18.56 13.13
CA HIS A 245 -13.97 19.67 13.31
C HIS A 245 -15.19 19.30 14.17
N GLN A 246 -15.53 18.01 14.29
CA GLN A 246 -16.58 17.55 15.20
C GLN A 246 -16.10 17.42 16.65
N GLY A 247 -14.77 17.43 16.89
CA GLY A 247 -14.15 17.38 18.21
C GLY A 247 -13.21 16.21 18.42
N GLU A 248 -12.56 16.20 19.57
CA GLU A 248 -11.51 15.20 19.92
C GLU A 248 -12.06 13.78 20.01
N ARG A 249 -13.26 13.62 20.58
CA ARG A 249 -13.88 12.29 20.75
C ARG A 249 -14.25 11.64 19.42
N PRO A 250 -14.94 12.31 18.45
CA PRO A 250 -15.15 11.81 17.11
C PRO A 250 -13.86 11.41 16.39
N LEU A 251 -12.81 12.21 16.52
CA LEU A 251 -11.50 11.92 15.96
C LEU A 251 -10.87 10.65 16.57
N ALA A 252 -10.95 10.50 17.89
CA ALA A 252 -10.44 9.32 18.59
C ALA A 252 -11.19 8.05 18.18
N ILE A 253 -12.54 8.08 18.12
CA ILE A 253 -13.37 6.97 17.63
C ILE A 253 -12.94 6.60 16.20
N THR A 254 -12.81 7.59 15.33
CA THR A 254 -12.41 7.38 13.94
C THR A 254 -11.03 6.71 13.82
N ASN A 255 -10.06 7.11 14.63
CA ASN A 255 -8.73 6.49 14.63
C ASN A 255 -8.77 5.01 15.01
N VAL A 256 -9.53 4.65 16.05
CA VAL A 256 -9.66 3.25 16.48
C VAL A 256 -10.36 2.42 15.41
N VAL A 257 -11.50 2.89 14.91
CA VAL A 257 -12.27 2.18 13.87
C VAL A 257 -11.46 2.03 12.59
N ARG A 258 -10.71 3.07 12.17
CA ARG A 258 -9.82 3.02 11.02
C ARG A 258 -8.72 1.98 11.17
N SER A 259 -8.15 1.83 12.37
CA SER A 259 -7.08 0.85 12.61
C SER A 259 -7.60 -0.57 12.38
N ILE A 260 -8.82 -0.87 12.85
CA ILE A 260 -9.49 -2.15 12.62
C ILE A 260 -9.84 -2.33 11.14
N SER A 261 -10.37 -1.28 10.50
CA SER A 261 -10.67 -1.27 9.07
C SER A 261 -9.41 -1.56 8.24
N SER A 262 -8.30 -0.92 8.53
CA SER A 262 -7.04 -1.12 7.81
C SER A 262 -6.57 -2.58 7.85
N PHE A 263 -6.77 -3.26 8.99
CA PHE A 263 -6.46 -4.68 9.12
C PHE A 263 -7.34 -5.55 8.22
N LEU A 264 -8.65 -5.30 8.16
CA LEU A 264 -9.57 -6.03 7.26
C LEU A 264 -9.30 -5.69 5.80
N PHE A 265 -9.06 -4.42 5.50
CA PHE A 265 -8.80 -3.94 4.15
C PHE A 265 -7.53 -4.55 3.53
N MET A 266 -6.56 -4.91 4.36
CA MET A 266 -5.35 -5.59 3.90
C MET A 266 -5.68 -6.91 3.16
N PHE A 267 -6.70 -7.67 3.62
CA PHE A 267 -7.14 -8.88 2.92
C PHE A 267 -7.80 -8.52 1.58
N VAL A 268 -8.71 -7.54 1.58
CA VAL A 268 -9.38 -7.09 0.35
C VAL A 268 -8.34 -6.62 -0.68
N ASN A 269 -7.38 -5.80 -0.27
CA ASN A 269 -6.33 -5.29 -1.13
C ASN A 269 -5.43 -6.40 -1.71
N ALA A 270 -5.12 -7.44 -0.91
CA ALA A 270 -4.36 -8.59 -1.39
C ALA A 270 -5.08 -9.35 -2.50
N PHE A 271 -6.38 -9.61 -2.34
CA PHE A 271 -7.20 -10.26 -3.36
C PHE A 271 -7.42 -9.37 -4.59
N ALA A 272 -7.66 -8.08 -4.39
CA ALA A 272 -7.84 -7.11 -5.47
C ALA A 272 -6.57 -6.97 -6.33
N SER A 273 -5.42 -6.81 -5.70
CA SER A 273 -4.12 -6.75 -6.41
C SER A 273 -3.81 -8.05 -7.17
N THR A 274 -4.13 -9.20 -6.57
CA THR A 274 -3.99 -10.50 -7.24
C THR A 274 -4.94 -10.61 -8.43
N SER A 275 -6.19 -10.15 -8.30
CA SER A 275 -7.17 -10.14 -9.38
C SER A 275 -6.68 -9.34 -10.58
N SER A 276 -6.12 -8.13 -10.35
CA SER A 276 -5.51 -7.31 -11.40
C SER A 276 -4.47 -8.08 -12.21
N SER A 277 -3.57 -8.78 -11.52
CA SER A 277 -2.50 -9.54 -12.17
C SER A 277 -3.03 -10.75 -12.95
N LEU A 278 -4.00 -11.49 -12.37
CA LEU A 278 -4.61 -12.64 -13.02
C LEU A 278 -5.44 -12.23 -14.24
N VAL A 279 -6.18 -11.11 -14.16
CA VAL A 279 -6.89 -10.53 -15.31
C VAL A 279 -5.93 -10.21 -16.44
N SER A 280 -4.81 -9.56 -16.13
CA SER A 280 -3.81 -9.23 -17.14
C SER A 280 -3.18 -10.49 -17.78
N ASN A 281 -2.93 -11.55 -16.98
CA ASN A 281 -2.47 -12.85 -17.50
C ASN A 281 -3.52 -13.49 -18.43
N LEU A 282 -4.80 -13.50 -18.06
CA LEU A 282 -5.87 -14.06 -18.92
C LEU A 282 -5.97 -13.34 -20.25
N ILE A 283 -5.90 -12.01 -20.23
CA ILE A 283 -5.92 -11.21 -21.47
C ILE A 283 -4.69 -11.52 -22.33
N GLY A 284 -3.51 -11.61 -21.70
CA GLY A 284 -2.29 -12.02 -22.41
C GLY A 284 -2.38 -13.41 -23.02
N ALA A 285 -3.07 -14.33 -22.35
CA ALA A 285 -3.32 -15.70 -22.84
C ALA A 285 -4.44 -15.79 -23.92
N GLY A 286 -5.03 -14.65 -24.31
CA GLY A 286 -6.11 -14.63 -25.31
C GLY A 286 -7.45 -15.16 -24.80
N LYS A 287 -7.70 -15.08 -23.49
CA LYS A 287 -8.92 -15.60 -22.82
C LYS A 287 -9.70 -14.50 -22.09
N PRO A 288 -10.01 -13.36 -22.73
CA PRO A 288 -10.67 -12.24 -22.07
C PRO A 288 -12.09 -12.59 -21.56
N GLU A 289 -12.77 -13.54 -22.17
CA GLU A 289 -14.10 -14.02 -21.78
C GLU A 289 -14.13 -14.62 -20.36
N GLN A 290 -12.98 -15.09 -19.84
CA GLN A 290 -12.89 -15.69 -18.52
C GLN A 290 -12.71 -14.66 -17.40
N VAL A 291 -12.53 -13.39 -17.71
CA VAL A 291 -12.23 -12.33 -16.73
C VAL A 291 -13.36 -12.16 -15.73
N MET A 292 -14.62 -12.09 -16.16
CA MET A 292 -15.76 -11.95 -15.25
C MET A 292 -15.91 -13.15 -14.32
N GLY A 293 -15.72 -14.36 -14.85
CA GLY A 293 -15.72 -15.59 -14.04
C GLY A 293 -14.58 -15.63 -13.02
N LEU A 294 -13.41 -15.11 -13.37
CA LEU A 294 -12.29 -14.93 -12.43
C LEU A 294 -12.66 -13.96 -11.31
N CYS A 295 -13.18 -12.77 -11.63
CA CYS A 295 -13.58 -11.78 -10.64
C CYS A 295 -14.60 -12.38 -9.64
N GLY A 296 -15.62 -13.09 -10.14
CA GLY A 296 -16.60 -13.75 -9.27
C GLY A 296 -15.98 -14.80 -8.34
N ARG A 297 -14.99 -15.56 -8.81
CA ARG A 297 -14.24 -16.50 -7.96
C ARG A 297 -13.41 -15.78 -6.90
N MET A 298 -12.73 -14.69 -7.27
CA MET A 298 -11.92 -13.88 -6.34
C MET A 298 -12.79 -13.24 -5.26
N ILE A 299 -13.95 -12.70 -5.62
CA ILE A 299 -14.95 -12.16 -4.66
C ILE A 299 -15.37 -13.23 -3.67
N ARG A 300 -15.75 -14.41 -4.15
CA ARG A 300 -16.18 -15.53 -3.29
C ARG A 300 -15.09 -15.96 -2.31
N ILE A 301 -13.85 -16.12 -2.80
CA ILE A 301 -12.73 -16.51 -1.95
C ILE A 301 -12.41 -15.39 -0.93
N CYS A 302 -12.42 -14.13 -1.34
CA CYS A 302 -12.20 -13.01 -0.43
C CYS A 302 -13.24 -12.98 0.70
N TYR A 303 -14.51 -13.19 0.38
CA TYR A 303 -15.56 -13.29 1.39
C TYR A 303 -15.36 -14.44 2.38
N TYR A 304 -14.81 -15.58 1.97
CA TYR A 304 -14.50 -16.66 2.92
C TYR A 304 -13.49 -16.27 3.99
N PHE A 305 -12.66 -15.25 3.73
CA PHE A 305 -11.72 -14.70 4.73
C PHE A 305 -12.29 -13.50 5.47
N VAL A 306 -12.87 -12.54 4.75
CA VAL A 306 -13.29 -11.25 5.31
C VAL A 306 -14.56 -11.38 6.14
N LEU A 307 -15.56 -12.14 5.70
CA LEU A 307 -16.84 -12.25 6.42
C LEU A 307 -16.72 -12.94 7.78
N PRO A 308 -16.06 -14.11 7.92
CA PRO A 308 -15.93 -14.73 9.25
C PRO A 308 -15.19 -13.82 10.23
N LEU A 309 -14.14 -13.14 9.76
CA LEU A 309 -13.38 -12.21 10.58
C LEU A 309 -14.22 -10.98 10.96
N GLY A 310 -14.94 -10.40 10.00
CA GLY A 310 -15.88 -9.31 10.25
C GLY A 310 -16.99 -9.67 11.20
N ILE A 311 -17.59 -10.84 11.07
CA ILE A 311 -18.62 -11.37 11.97
C ILE A 311 -18.05 -11.55 13.38
N LEU A 312 -16.84 -12.10 13.51
CA LEU A 312 -16.17 -12.26 14.81
C LEU A 312 -15.96 -10.90 15.50
N ILE A 313 -15.50 -9.89 14.77
CA ILE A 313 -15.35 -8.54 15.27
C ILE A 313 -16.70 -7.93 15.66
N ALA A 314 -17.75 -8.15 14.86
CA ALA A 314 -19.09 -7.61 15.11
C ALA A 314 -19.76 -8.26 16.33
N LEU A 315 -19.49 -9.54 16.62
CA LEU A 315 -20.01 -10.26 17.80
C LEU A 315 -19.27 -9.88 19.09
N PHE A 316 -17.98 -9.56 18.99
CA PHE A 316 -17.13 -9.22 20.14
C PHE A 316 -16.46 -7.85 19.98
N PRO A 317 -17.24 -6.76 19.74
CA PRO A 317 -16.69 -5.47 19.42
C PRO A 317 -15.85 -4.89 20.56
N GLU A 318 -16.31 -5.04 21.80
CA GLU A 318 -15.59 -4.53 22.98
C GLU A 318 -14.23 -5.19 23.17
N LEU A 319 -14.13 -6.50 22.93
CA LEU A 319 -12.87 -7.24 23.07
C LEU A 319 -11.83 -6.71 22.06
N VAL A 320 -12.24 -6.42 20.83
CA VAL A 320 -11.35 -5.91 19.79
C VAL A 320 -10.98 -4.45 20.06
N LEU A 321 -11.94 -3.64 20.49
CA LEU A 321 -11.71 -2.23 20.84
C LEU A 321 -10.78 -2.07 22.03
N ARG A 322 -10.82 -2.98 23.03
CA ARG A 322 -9.90 -3.00 24.17
C ARG A 322 -8.43 -3.21 23.80
N ILE A 323 -8.13 -3.72 22.62
CA ILE A 323 -6.75 -3.79 22.11
C ILE A 323 -6.17 -2.39 21.90
N TYR A 324 -7.02 -1.39 21.62
CA TYR A 324 -6.62 -0.04 21.27
C TYR A 324 -6.79 0.98 22.37
N THR A 325 -7.73 0.74 23.32
CA THR A 325 -8.02 1.69 24.41
C THR A 325 -8.66 1.01 25.60
N ASP A 326 -8.32 1.48 26.81
CA ASP A 326 -8.95 1.05 28.07
C ASP A 326 -10.11 1.98 28.48
N ASN A 327 -10.36 3.06 27.74
CA ASN A 327 -11.44 4.01 28.02
C ASN A 327 -12.79 3.41 27.63
N LEU A 328 -13.60 3.03 28.63
CA LEU A 328 -14.90 2.39 28.44
C LEU A 328 -15.89 3.26 27.67
N ASP A 329 -15.88 4.59 27.91
CA ASP A 329 -16.75 5.52 27.20
C ASP A 329 -16.40 5.63 25.70
N LEU A 330 -15.10 5.58 25.39
CA LEU A 330 -14.62 5.57 24.01
C LEU A 330 -14.96 4.23 23.32
N ILE A 331 -14.84 3.11 24.04
CA ILE A 331 -15.24 1.79 23.55
C ILE A 331 -16.72 1.79 23.20
N ALA A 332 -17.58 2.18 24.14
CA ALA A 332 -19.04 2.22 23.94
C ALA A 332 -19.43 3.12 22.76
N GLY A 333 -18.80 4.30 22.62
CA GLY A 333 -19.06 5.21 21.51
C GLY A 333 -18.53 4.72 20.16
N SER A 334 -17.57 3.76 20.15
CA SER A 334 -16.99 3.23 18.91
C SER A 334 -17.77 2.08 18.31
N VAL A 335 -18.60 1.37 19.08
CA VAL A 335 -19.30 0.14 18.65
C VAL A 335 -20.20 0.39 17.44
N SER A 336 -21.02 1.44 17.46
CA SER A 336 -21.93 1.78 16.35
C SER A 336 -21.15 2.09 15.06
N SER A 337 -20.09 2.88 15.16
CA SER A 337 -19.21 3.23 14.03
C SER A 337 -18.49 1.99 13.48
N LEU A 338 -18.08 1.07 14.36
CA LEU A 338 -17.46 -0.19 13.99
C LEU A 338 -18.43 -1.08 13.18
N TRP A 339 -19.68 -1.20 13.58
CA TRP A 339 -20.68 -1.97 12.85
C TRP A 339 -20.99 -1.38 11.47
N VAL A 340 -21.11 -0.05 11.37
CA VAL A 340 -21.28 0.63 10.09
C VAL A 340 -20.08 0.38 9.19
N MET A 341 -18.85 0.52 9.69
CA MET A 341 -17.64 0.22 8.94
C MET A 341 -17.58 -1.24 8.48
N LEU A 342 -17.93 -2.20 9.36
CA LEU A 342 -17.94 -3.62 8.99
C LEU A 342 -18.96 -3.93 7.89
N SER A 343 -20.12 -3.28 7.90
CA SER A 343 -21.15 -3.46 6.87
C SER A 343 -20.70 -2.98 5.49
N SER A 344 -19.81 -1.99 5.39
CA SER A 344 -19.28 -1.52 4.09
C SER A 344 -18.50 -2.61 3.35
N TYR A 345 -17.90 -3.57 4.06
CA TYR A 345 -17.14 -4.66 3.43
C TYR A 345 -17.99 -5.59 2.56
N LEU A 346 -19.31 -5.60 2.75
CA LEU A 346 -20.23 -6.30 1.83
C LEU A 346 -20.19 -5.70 0.41
N ILE A 347 -19.89 -4.41 0.32
CA ILE A 347 -19.79 -3.70 -0.96
C ILE A 347 -18.32 -3.56 -1.37
N ALA A 348 -17.44 -3.27 -0.42
CA ALA A 348 -16.02 -3.05 -0.66
C ALA A 348 -15.35 -4.24 -1.36
N VAL A 349 -15.63 -5.48 -0.94
CA VAL A 349 -15.01 -6.68 -1.54
C VAL A 349 -15.25 -6.76 -3.05
N PRO A 350 -16.48 -6.78 -3.59
CA PRO A 350 -16.68 -6.78 -5.03
C PRO A 350 -16.21 -5.48 -5.68
N ALA A 351 -16.39 -4.34 -5.05
CA ALA A 351 -16.01 -3.04 -5.58
C ALA A 351 -14.50 -2.97 -5.88
N PHE A 352 -13.66 -3.29 -4.90
CA PHE A 352 -12.21 -3.25 -5.08
C PHE A 352 -11.69 -4.34 -6.03
N ILE A 353 -12.27 -5.55 -6.02
CA ILE A 353 -11.87 -6.62 -6.95
C ILE A 353 -12.16 -6.19 -8.40
N PHE A 354 -13.34 -5.66 -8.70
CA PHE A 354 -13.64 -5.15 -10.04
C PHE A 354 -12.78 -3.95 -10.41
N PHE A 355 -12.59 -3.03 -9.49
CA PHE A 355 -11.80 -1.82 -9.70
C PHE A 355 -10.33 -2.13 -10.06
N PHE A 356 -9.66 -2.98 -9.28
CA PHE A 356 -8.30 -3.42 -9.59
C PHE A 356 -8.24 -4.26 -10.87
N SER A 357 -9.30 -4.99 -11.20
CA SER A 357 -9.41 -5.72 -12.45
C SER A 357 -9.47 -4.79 -13.66
N VAL A 358 -10.07 -3.59 -13.55
CA VAL A 358 -9.99 -2.56 -14.59
C VAL A 358 -8.55 -2.16 -14.84
N SER A 359 -7.78 -1.92 -13.79
CA SER A 359 -6.32 -1.67 -13.92
C SER A 359 -5.59 -2.85 -14.58
N GLY A 360 -6.00 -4.08 -14.26
CA GLY A 360 -5.49 -5.32 -14.86
C GLY A 360 -5.76 -5.44 -16.36
N THR A 361 -6.80 -4.79 -16.89
CA THR A 361 -6.99 -4.70 -18.37
C THR A 361 -5.96 -3.81 -19.05
N GLY A 362 -5.14 -3.06 -18.29
CA GLY A 362 -4.22 -2.05 -18.78
C GLY A 362 -4.86 -0.67 -18.98
N ASN A 363 -6.16 -0.52 -18.71
CA ASN A 363 -6.85 0.77 -18.80
C ASN A 363 -6.84 1.52 -17.47
N THR A 364 -5.65 1.83 -17.01
CA THR A 364 -5.40 2.51 -15.71
C THR A 364 -5.93 3.93 -15.68
N GLN A 365 -6.05 4.58 -16.84
CA GLN A 365 -6.70 5.88 -16.97
C GLN A 365 -8.19 5.82 -16.58
N THR A 366 -8.91 4.81 -17.06
CA THR A 366 -10.32 4.62 -16.67
C THR A 366 -10.44 4.31 -15.17
N ALA A 367 -9.53 3.51 -14.62
CA ALA A 367 -9.50 3.26 -13.18
C ALA A 367 -9.32 4.57 -12.40
N LEU A 368 -8.37 5.43 -12.80
CA LEU A 368 -8.19 6.75 -12.19
C LEU A 368 -9.45 7.61 -12.29
N LEU A 369 -10.12 7.65 -13.44
CA LEU A 369 -11.34 8.46 -13.60
C LEU A 369 -12.49 7.97 -12.70
N ILE A 370 -12.65 6.64 -12.55
CA ILE A 370 -13.61 6.06 -11.61
C ILE A 370 -13.28 6.48 -10.19
N ASP A 371 -12.00 6.39 -9.80
CA ASP A 371 -11.55 6.73 -8.45
C ASP A 371 -11.71 8.22 -8.15
N MET A 372 -11.30 9.09 -9.07
CA MET A 372 -11.49 10.55 -8.94
C MET A 372 -12.96 10.93 -8.75
N ALA A 373 -13.86 10.35 -9.56
CA ALA A 373 -15.29 10.58 -9.42
C ALA A 373 -15.80 10.08 -8.05
N SER A 374 -15.32 8.91 -7.62
CA SER A 374 -15.68 8.32 -6.33
C SER A 374 -15.20 9.16 -5.16
N ILE A 375 -13.95 9.63 -5.18
CA ILE A 375 -13.37 10.49 -4.14
C ILE A 375 -14.07 11.86 -4.12
N PHE A 376 -14.41 12.41 -5.28
CA PHE A 376 -15.16 13.67 -5.34
C PHE A 376 -16.51 13.55 -4.61
N VAL A 377 -17.29 12.51 -4.91
CA VAL A 377 -18.58 12.25 -4.23
C VAL A 377 -18.37 11.93 -2.76
N TYR A 378 -17.34 11.15 -2.42
CA TYR A 378 -16.92 10.83 -1.05
C TYR A 378 -16.69 12.11 -0.23
N VAL A 379 -15.89 13.03 -0.75
CA VAL A 379 -15.56 14.30 -0.07
C VAL A 379 -16.82 15.16 0.10
N LEU A 380 -17.65 15.32 -0.94
CA LEU A 380 -18.88 16.08 -0.83
C LEU A 380 -19.83 15.49 0.22
N TYR A 381 -19.98 14.16 0.24
CA TYR A 381 -20.83 13.48 1.20
C TYR A 381 -20.27 13.61 2.63
N ALA A 382 -18.96 13.42 2.83
CA ALA A 382 -18.31 13.60 4.12
C ALA A 382 -18.49 15.02 4.68
N LEU A 383 -18.30 16.05 3.85
CA LEU A 383 -18.53 17.45 4.24
C LEU A 383 -19.99 17.71 4.57
N TRP A 384 -20.91 17.15 3.79
CA TRP A 384 -22.35 17.32 4.02
C TRP A 384 -22.81 16.68 5.32
N VAL A 385 -22.44 15.41 5.56
CA VAL A 385 -22.87 14.65 6.75
C VAL A 385 -22.13 15.14 8.00
N GLY A 386 -20.81 15.36 7.90
CA GLY A 386 -19.97 15.69 9.05
C GLY A 386 -20.04 17.15 9.45
N ILE A 387 -19.98 18.10 8.49
CA ILE A 387 -19.91 19.53 8.82
C ILE A 387 -21.28 20.17 8.79
N ARG A 388 -22.08 19.92 7.72
CA ARG A 388 -23.36 20.61 7.59
C ARG A 388 -24.47 20.04 8.48
N MET A 389 -24.56 18.72 8.58
CA MET A 389 -25.59 18.03 9.36
C MET A 389 -25.16 17.73 10.81
N HIS A 390 -23.88 17.80 11.13
CA HIS A 390 -23.32 17.47 12.44
C HIS A 390 -23.84 16.12 12.99
N THR A 391 -23.83 15.09 12.14
CA THR A 391 -24.33 13.76 12.51
C THR A 391 -23.31 12.98 13.34
N ASP A 392 -23.79 11.91 14.00
CA ASP A 392 -22.93 11.01 14.74
C ASP A 392 -21.82 10.41 13.88
N VAL A 393 -20.70 10.05 14.51
CA VAL A 393 -19.53 9.42 13.86
C VAL A 393 -19.94 8.18 13.06
N ALA A 394 -20.89 7.38 13.58
CA ALA A 394 -21.39 6.20 12.87
C ALA A 394 -22.02 6.55 11.52
N VAL A 395 -22.79 7.64 11.46
CA VAL A 395 -23.38 8.12 10.20
C VAL A 395 -22.28 8.65 9.26
N CYS A 396 -21.25 9.32 9.80
CA CYS A 396 -20.11 9.75 8.99
C CYS A 396 -19.38 8.57 8.33
N TRP A 397 -19.29 7.41 8.99
CA TRP A 397 -18.71 6.20 8.42
C TRP A 397 -19.51 5.61 7.25
N THR A 398 -20.76 6.03 7.02
CA THR A 398 -21.49 5.66 5.78
C THR A 398 -20.85 6.23 4.52
N THR A 399 -19.94 7.19 4.66
CA THR A 399 -19.12 7.71 3.55
C THR A 399 -18.36 6.61 2.83
N GLU A 400 -17.91 5.57 3.56
CA GLU A 400 -17.26 4.39 2.97
C GLU A 400 -18.23 3.62 2.04
N HIS A 401 -19.51 3.47 2.43
CA HIS A 401 -20.51 2.82 1.56
C HIS A 401 -20.72 3.59 0.26
N VAL A 402 -20.76 4.92 0.34
CA VAL A 402 -20.90 5.78 -0.85
C VAL A 402 -19.70 5.62 -1.77
N TYR A 403 -18.49 5.62 -1.21
CA TYR A 403 -17.27 5.42 -1.97
C TYR A 403 -17.24 4.03 -2.64
N ASP A 404 -17.54 2.98 -1.90
CA ASP A 404 -17.54 1.60 -2.40
C ASP A 404 -18.58 1.41 -3.50
N LEU A 405 -19.78 1.99 -3.35
CA LEU A 405 -20.82 1.95 -4.39
C LEU A 405 -20.39 2.67 -5.67
N MET A 406 -19.70 3.80 -5.55
CA MET A 406 -19.19 4.53 -6.70
C MET A 406 -18.07 3.73 -7.40
N ILE A 407 -17.13 3.17 -6.66
CA ILE A 407 -16.07 2.30 -7.20
C ILE A 407 -16.65 1.03 -7.84
N LEU A 408 -17.75 0.50 -7.33
CA LEU A 408 -18.42 -0.67 -7.91
C LEU A 408 -18.87 -0.42 -9.37
N SER A 409 -18.95 0.84 -9.81
CA SER A 409 -19.18 1.19 -11.22
C SER A 409 -18.15 0.55 -12.18
N ALA A 410 -16.99 0.14 -11.67
CA ALA A 410 -15.97 -0.64 -12.38
C ALA A 410 -16.53 -1.97 -12.94
N PHE A 411 -17.55 -2.56 -12.28
CA PHE A 411 -18.27 -3.72 -12.77
C PHE A 411 -18.89 -3.48 -14.15
N PHE A 412 -19.56 -2.34 -14.33
CA PHE A 412 -20.22 -2.02 -15.60
C PHE A 412 -19.22 -1.82 -16.74
N TYR A 413 -18.02 -1.26 -16.42
CA TYR A 413 -16.97 -1.15 -17.42
C TYR A 413 -16.48 -2.51 -17.89
N LEU A 414 -16.24 -3.45 -16.96
CA LEU A 414 -15.81 -4.80 -17.30
C LEU A 414 -16.90 -5.59 -18.01
N TRP A 415 -18.15 -5.45 -17.58
CA TRP A 415 -19.29 -6.14 -18.18
C TRP A 415 -19.55 -5.73 -19.62
N LYS A 416 -19.41 -4.44 -19.96
CA LYS A 416 -19.56 -3.95 -21.33
C LYS A 416 -18.53 -4.53 -22.32
N GLY A 417 -17.40 -5.03 -21.85
CA GLY A 417 -16.43 -5.75 -22.66
C GLY A 417 -15.64 -4.93 -23.69
N ASN A 418 -15.84 -3.61 -23.79
CA ASN A 418 -15.17 -2.75 -24.82
C ASN A 418 -13.63 -2.72 -24.68
N TRP A 419 -13.09 -3.15 -23.54
CA TRP A 419 -11.67 -3.25 -23.26
C TRP A 419 -11.01 -4.48 -23.90
N GLN A 420 -11.78 -5.49 -24.33
CA GLN A 420 -11.27 -6.77 -24.85
C GLN A 420 -10.44 -6.61 -26.13
N ASN A 421 -10.75 -5.61 -26.93
CA ASN A 421 -10.08 -5.35 -28.21
C ASN A 421 -8.87 -4.38 -28.07
N LYS A 422 -8.56 -3.91 -26.89
CA LYS A 422 -7.47 -2.95 -26.66
C LYS A 422 -6.11 -3.68 -26.61
N LYS A 423 -5.26 -3.46 -27.62
CA LYS A 423 -3.87 -3.92 -27.63
C LYS A 423 -3.02 -2.97 -26.75
N LEU A 424 -2.20 -3.52 -25.86
CA LEU A 424 -1.17 -2.82 -25.08
C LEU A 424 0.20 -3.11 -25.66
#